data_4fc6026b96355f1a2591f0ae9f9349d3
#
_entry.id   4fc6026b96355f1a2591f0ae9f9349d3
#
_cell.length_a   1.000
_cell.length_b   1.000
_cell.length_c   1.000
_cell.angle_alpha   90.00
_cell.angle_beta   90.00
_cell.angle_gamma   90.00
#
_symmetry.space_group_name_H-M   'P 1'
#
loop_
_entity.id
_entity.type
_entity.pdbx_description
1 polymer ?
#
loop_
_entity_poly.entity_id
_entity_poly.type
_entity_poly.pdbx_seq_one_letter_code
_entity_poly.pdbx_strand_id
1 'polypeptide(L)'
;ITYARIYLLIMIAFFLVIFPWQIVGLTRTLSRYIKSKKQLFASFVVIVFLLLEVALLYTIIVNSPLKLVESVQLSFSSYETGGYELSVEENTLLLSGKFSYEISKDFEQVLDENPQVKTVSFFSQGGYDHEARKISLIIKERELNTYVPEYCVSACVTAFIGGQKRQMSSKALLGFHRGSPSLKKKFGEEEEKDKLYDTIKFYKENGIDKEFVKRFHRTPPEEMWYPRDEELLKQGIVTEILDDQ
;
A
#
# COMPACT_ATOMS: atom_id res chain seq x y z
N ILE A 1 9.63 -0.69 6.26
CA ILE A 1 10.13 -1.91 6.95
C ILE A 1 10.95 -1.51 8.19
N THR A 2 11.91 -0.61 8.08
CA THR A 2 12.79 -0.18 9.19
C THR A 2 11.99 0.37 10.37
N TYR A 3 11.01 1.23 10.13
CA TYR A 3 10.17 1.81 11.20
C TYR A 3 9.29 0.76 11.90
N ALA A 4 8.74 -0.21 11.17
CA ALA A 4 7.93 -1.29 11.75
C ALA A 4 8.78 -2.20 12.65
N ARG A 5 10.01 -2.52 12.22
CA ARG A 5 10.97 -3.30 13.03
C ARG A 5 11.39 -2.55 14.29
N ILE A 6 11.69 -1.25 14.17
CA ILE A 6 12.03 -0.40 15.31
C ILE A 6 10.86 -0.33 16.29
N TYR A 7 9.64 -0.10 15.81
CA TYR A 7 8.45 -0.08 16.65
C TYR A 7 8.22 -1.41 17.39
N LEU A 8 8.35 -2.54 16.69
CA LEU A 8 8.24 -3.87 17.29
C LEU A 8 9.31 -4.10 18.38
N LEU A 9 10.56 -3.72 18.13
CA LEU A 9 11.65 -3.86 19.11
C LEU A 9 11.40 -2.98 20.35
N ILE A 10 10.91 -1.77 20.17
CA ILE A 10 10.54 -0.88 21.27
C ILE A 10 9.41 -1.50 22.10
N MET A 11 8.39 -2.05 21.47
CA MET A 11 7.27 -2.72 22.13
C MET A 11 7.74 -3.95 22.91
N ILE A 12 8.59 -4.79 22.31
CA ILE A 12 9.17 -5.96 22.98
C ILE A 12 10.02 -5.54 24.18
N ALA A 13 10.89 -4.54 24.05
CA ALA A 13 11.71 -4.04 25.14
C ALA A 13 10.85 -3.48 26.28
N PHE A 14 9.79 -2.73 25.95
CA PHE A 14 8.85 -2.22 26.93
C PHE A 14 8.17 -3.34 27.73
N PHE A 15 7.59 -4.33 27.02
CA PHE A 15 6.84 -5.41 27.67
C PHE A 15 7.70 -6.41 28.43
N LEU A 16 8.90 -6.72 27.94
CA LEU A 16 9.75 -7.75 28.56
C LEU A 16 10.71 -7.19 29.60
N VAL A 17 11.04 -5.92 29.56
CA VAL A 17 12.05 -5.31 30.45
C VAL A 17 11.45 -4.23 31.34
N ILE A 18 10.89 -3.18 30.74
CA ILE A 18 10.45 -1.98 31.48
C ILE A 18 9.21 -2.31 32.31
N PHE A 19 8.22 -2.95 31.77
CA PHE A 19 6.97 -3.25 32.47
C PHE A 19 7.16 -4.20 33.67
N PRO A 20 7.87 -5.37 33.57
CA PRO A 20 8.16 -6.18 34.76
C PRO A 20 9.01 -5.46 35.80
N TRP A 21 9.98 -4.66 35.36
CA TRP A 21 10.80 -3.86 36.27
C TRP A 21 9.97 -2.83 37.04
N GLN A 22 9.03 -2.15 36.38
CA GLN A 22 8.08 -1.23 37.03
C GLN A 22 7.18 -1.96 38.04
N ILE A 23 6.60 -3.12 37.68
CA ILE A 23 5.76 -3.92 38.58
C ILE A 23 6.54 -4.31 39.84
N VAL A 24 7.76 -4.82 39.70
CA VAL A 24 8.61 -5.21 40.84
C VAL A 24 8.96 -3.98 41.70
N GLY A 25 9.30 -2.87 41.08
CA GLY A 25 9.58 -1.60 41.79
C GLY A 25 8.38 -1.10 42.58
N LEU A 26 7.22 -1.05 41.94
CA LEU A 26 5.98 -0.59 42.53
C LEU A 26 5.48 -1.52 43.64
N THR A 27 5.53 -2.82 43.49
CA THR A 27 5.11 -3.78 44.51
C THR A 27 6.04 -3.74 45.73
N ARG A 28 7.34 -3.60 45.56
CA ARG A 28 8.30 -3.41 46.67
C ARG A 28 8.02 -2.09 47.41
N THR A 29 7.76 -1.04 46.67
CA THR A 29 7.42 0.28 47.25
C THR A 29 6.09 0.20 48.02
N LEU A 30 5.05 -0.33 47.37
CA LEU A 30 3.73 -0.48 48.00
C LEU A 30 3.77 -1.29 49.28
N SER A 31 4.52 -2.43 49.31
CA SER A 31 4.66 -3.27 50.52
C SER A 31 5.37 -2.54 51.68
N ARG A 32 6.26 -1.59 51.43
CA ARG A 32 6.88 -0.76 52.44
C ARG A 32 5.95 0.34 52.94
N TYR A 33 5.13 0.93 52.07
CA TYR A 33 4.26 2.04 52.37
C TYR A 33 2.97 1.62 53.07
N ILE A 34 2.38 0.44 52.75
CA ILE A 34 1.17 -0.08 53.44
C ILE A 34 1.43 -0.30 54.93
N LYS A 35 2.66 -0.60 55.34
CA LYS A 35 3.03 -0.73 56.77
C LYS A 35 3.04 0.59 57.55
N SER A 36 3.00 1.73 56.86
CA SER A 36 3.02 3.07 57.49
C SER A 36 1.70 3.80 57.24
N LYS A 37 0.88 3.96 58.28
CA LYS A 37 -0.42 4.67 58.20
C LYS A 37 -0.35 6.11 57.66
N LYS A 38 0.83 6.72 57.59
CA LYS A 38 1.02 8.10 57.11
C LYS A 38 1.06 8.29 55.60
N GLN A 39 1.03 7.18 54.79
CA GLN A 39 1.29 7.27 53.34
C GLN A 39 0.21 6.59 52.49
N LEU A 40 -1.01 6.49 53.00
CA LEU A 40 -2.16 5.94 52.25
C LEU A 40 -2.41 6.68 50.93
N PHE A 41 -2.17 7.99 50.88
CA PHE A 41 -2.33 8.79 49.67
C PHE A 41 -1.32 8.38 48.56
N ALA A 42 -0.04 8.20 48.90
CA ALA A 42 0.97 7.77 47.95
C ALA A 42 0.69 6.35 47.36
N SER A 43 0.21 5.45 48.28
CA SER A 43 -0.20 4.10 47.82
C SER A 43 -1.41 4.14 46.90
N PHE A 44 -2.37 5.02 47.12
CA PHE A 44 -3.53 5.24 46.27
C PHE A 44 -3.11 5.74 44.89
N VAL A 45 -2.22 6.75 44.83
CA VAL A 45 -1.69 7.27 43.54
C VAL A 45 -0.99 6.18 42.71
N VAL A 46 -0.16 5.34 43.36
CA VAL A 46 0.54 4.23 42.70
C VAL A 46 -0.46 3.20 42.14
N ILE A 47 -1.50 2.85 42.91
CA ILE A 47 -2.53 1.91 42.44
C ILE A 47 -3.31 2.47 41.27
N VAL A 48 -3.70 3.74 41.32
CA VAL A 48 -4.41 4.41 40.21
C VAL A 48 -3.55 4.42 38.97
N PHE A 49 -2.25 4.71 39.09
CA PHE A 49 -1.33 4.71 37.95
C PHE A 49 -1.19 3.31 37.30
N LEU A 50 -1.06 2.25 38.13
CA LEU A 50 -1.06 0.87 37.67
C LEU A 50 -2.35 0.49 36.96
N LEU A 51 -3.49 0.89 37.47
CA LEU A 51 -4.77 0.62 36.81
C LEU A 51 -4.90 1.34 35.47
N LEU A 52 -4.39 2.56 35.36
CA LEU A 52 -4.36 3.30 34.11
C LEU A 52 -3.43 2.64 33.08
N GLU A 53 -2.25 2.16 33.50
CA GLU A 53 -1.35 1.42 32.62
C GLU A 53 -2.00 0.12 32.12
N VAL A 54 -2.64 -0.66 32.99
CA VAL A 54 -3.36 -1.88 32.64
C VAL A 54 -4.53 -1.57 31.69
N ALA A 55 -5.29 -0.50 31.94
CA ALA A 55 -6.38 -0.08 31.06
C ALA A 55 -5.87 0.36 29.69
N LEU A 56 -4.74 1.07 29.63
CA LEU A 56 -4.09 1.47 28.38
C LEU A 56 -3.63 0.25 27.59
N LEU A 57 -2.99 -0.72 28.24
CA LEU A 57 -2.59 -1.98 27.64
C LEU A 57 -3.79 -2.77 27.12
N TYR A 58 -4.86 -2.85 27.91
CA TYR A 58 -6.10 -3.49 27.50
C TYR A 58 -6.67 -2.85 26.23
N THR A 59 -6.72 -1.51 26.19
CA THR A 59 -7.20 -0.78 24.98
C THR A 59 -6.33 -1.02 23.77
N ILE A 60 -5.00 -1.08 23.91
CA ILE A 60 -4.07 -1.40 22.82
C ILE A 60 -4.28 -2.83 22.33
N ILE A 61 -4.39 -3.80 23.24
CA ILE A 61 -4.54 -5.23 22.88
C ILE A 61 -5.92 -5.50 22.27
N VAL A 62 -6.99 -4.95 22.81
CA VAL A 62 -8.36 -5.23 22.36
C VAL A 62 -8.72 -4.43 21.11
N ASN A 63 -8.32 -3.17 21.02
CA ASN A 63 -8.70 -2.31 19.90
C ASN A 63 -7.72 -2.35 18.71
N SER A 64 -6.54 -2.95 18.89
CA SER A 64 -5.53 -3.00 17.81
C SER A 64 -4.87 -4.36 17.59
N PRO A 65 -5.51 -5.50 17.88
CA PRO A 65 -4.87 -6.81 17.68
C PRO A 65 -4.49 -7.04 16.22
N LEU A 66 -5.32 -6.55 15.31
CA LEU A 66 -5.10 -6.63 13.86
C LEU A 66 -3.89 -5.80 13.41
N LYS A 67 -3.74 -4.57 13.93
CA LYS A 67 -2.59 -3.71 13.61
C LYS A 67 -1.28 -4.25 14.18
N LEU A 68 -1.33 -4.89 15.35
CA LEU A 68 -0.15 -5.52 15.93
C LEU A 68 0.27 -6.75 15.11
N VAL A 69 -0.66 -7.63 14.77
CA VAL A 69 -0.40 -8.80 13.90
C VAL A 69 0.09 -8.35 12.53
N GLU A 70 -0.52 -7.33 11.95
CA GLU A 70 -0.11 -6.75 10.67
C GLU A 70 1.32 -6.18 10.74
N SER A 71 1.66 -5.41 11.79
CA SER A 71 3.01 -4.85 11.95
C SER A 71 4.07 -5.93 12.21
N VAL A 72 3.74 -6.99 12.95
CA VAL A 72 4.61 -8.16 13.12
C VAL A 72 4.79 -8.88 11.79
N GLN A 73 3.71 -9.14 11.07
CA GLN A 73 3.75 -9.83 9.80
C GLN A 73 4.47 -9.01 8.71
N LEU A 74 4.27 -7.69 8.68
CA LEU A 74 5.03 -6.77 7.84
C LEU A 74 6.53 -6.76 8.18
N SER A 75 6.88 -6.94 9.45
CA SER A 75 8.29 -6.98 9.90
C SER A 75 9.01 -8.25 9.47
N PHE A 76 8.30 -9.35 9.28
CA PHE A 76 8.84 -10.65 8.89
C PHE A 76 8.48 -11.05 7.45
N SER A 77 7.57 -10.33 6.77
CA SER A 77 7.34 -10.57 5.36
C SER A 77 8.55 -10.07 4.56
N SER A 78 9.15 -10.97 3.83
CA SER A 78 10.07 -10.59 2.76
C SER A 78 9.24 -9.97 1.64
N TYR A 79 9.13 -8.64 1.61
CA TYR A 79 8.64 -7.97 0.41
C TYR A 79 9.62 -8.25 -0.72
N GLU A 80 9.10 -8.70 -1.84
CA GLU A 80 9.90 -8.78 -3.04
C GLU A 80 10.33 -7.35 -3.41
N THR A 81 11.62 -7.07 -3.25
CA THR A 81 12.29 -5.88 -3.76
C THR A 81 12.99 -6.27 -5.05
N GLY A 82 12.97 -5.40 -6.06
CA GLY A 82 13.51 -5.73 -7.37
C GLY A 82 12.51 -6.47 -8.27
N GLY A 83 13.01 -7.10 -9.31
CA GLY A 83 12.16 -7.74 -10.33
C GLY A 83 11.54 -6.74 -11.31
N TYR A 84 12.10 -5.51 -11.38
CA TYR A 84 11.81 -4.47 -12.35
C TYR A 84 13.12 -3.86 -12.88
N GLU A 85 13.00 -3.21 -14.00
CA GLU A 85 14.05 -2.42 -14.63
C GLU A 85 13.49 -1.06 -15.00
N LEU A 86 14.27 -0.01 -14.74
CA LEU A 86 14.00 1.36 -15.12
C LEU A 86 15.15 1.84 -15.99
N SER A 87 14.86 2.21 -17.22
CA SER A 87 15.85 2.77 -18.15
C SER A 87 15.27 3.96 -18.89
N VAL A 88 16.13 4.91 -19.25
CA VAL A 88 15.72 6.12 -19.98
C VAL A 88 16.32 6.09 -21.36
N GLU A 89 15.47 6.16 -22.38
CA GLU A 89 15.84 6.30 -23.78
C GLU A 89 15.28 7.63 -24.29
N GLU A 90 16.15 8.55 -24.64
CA GLU A 90 15.81 9.91 -25.08
C GLU A 90 14.88 10.63 -24.07
N ASN A 91 13.58 10.72 -24.36
CA ASN A 91 12.56 11.35 -23.54
C ASN A 91 11.52 10.37 -22.96
N THR A 92 11.83 9.06 -23.02
CA THR A 92 10.96 7.99 -22.55
C THR A 92 11.62 7.22 -21.42
N LEU A 93 10.93 7.10 -20.29
CA LEU A 93 11.28 6.19 -19.21
C LEU A 93 10.59 4.85 -19.46
N LEU A 94 11.39 3.80 -19.63
CA LEU A 94 10.91 2.43 -19.75
C LEU A 94 10.83 1.80 -18.36
N LEU A 95 9.65 1.31 -18.00
CA LEU A 95 9.42 0.52 -16.79
C LEU A 95 9.04 -0.89 -17.21
N SER A 96 9.93 -1.85 -16.99
CA SER A 96 9.67 -3.27 -17.25
C SER A 96 9.68 -4.10 -15.96
N GLY A 97 8.92 -5.21 -15.96
CA GLY A 97 8.88 -6.15 -14.84
C GLY A 97 7.77 -5.89 -13.83
N LYS A 98 8.02 -6.23 -12.56
CA LYS A 98 7.00 -6.30 -11.51
C LYS A 98 6.95 -5.03 -10.66
N PHE A 99 5.76 -4.55 -10.35
CA PHE A 99 5.57 -3.49 -9.36
C PHE A 99 5.85 -4.03 -7.96
N SER A 100 7.13 -4.03 -7.57
CA SER A 100 7.60 -4.48 -6.27
C SER A 100 7.69 -3.33 -5.26
N TYR A 101 8.01 -3.64 -4.02
CA TYR A 101 8.10 -2.67 -2.95
C TYR A 101 9.22 -1.64 -3.22
N GLU A 102 8.93 -0.37 -2.96
CA GLU A 102 9.79 0.81 -3.19
C GLU A 102 10.04 1.21 -4.66
N ILE A 103 9.45 0.52 -5.65
CA ILE A 103 9.60 0.91 -7.07
C ILE A 103 9.18 2.37 -7.32
N SER A 104 8.18 2.88 -6.61
CA SER A 104 7.73 4.28 -6.76
C SER A 104 8.80 5.28 -6.37
N LYS A 105 9.64 4.96 -5.39
CA LYS A 105 10.77 5.79 -4.96
C LYS A 105 11.88 5.81 -6.01
N ASP A 106 12.25 4.64 -6.52
CA ASP A 106 13.27 4.55 -7.56
C ASP A 106 12.80 5.20 -8.86
N PHE A 107 11.50 5.04 -9.19
CA PHE A 107 10.86 5.69 -10.32
C PHE A 107 10.93 7.23 -10.23
N GLU A 108 10.63 7.78 -9.05
CA GLU A 108 10.71 9.22 -8.80
C GLU A 108 12.14 9.72 -8.90
N GLN A 109 13.10 9.00 -8.34
CA GLN A 109 14.52 9.34 -8.43
C GLN A 109 15.01 9.38 -9.88
N VAL A 110 14.66 8.36 -10.69
CA VAL A 110 15.04 8.34 -12.11
C VAL A 110 14.46 9.53 -12.86
N LEU A 111 13.22 9.93 -12.57
CA LEU A 111 12.63 11.14 -13.16
C LEU A 111 13.32 12.43 -12.71
N ASP A 112 13.75 12.52 -11.45
CA ASP A 112 14.50 13.69 -10.94
C ASP A 112 15.86 13.83 -11.62
N GLU A 113 16.52 12.70 -11.91
CA GLU A 113 17.79 12.66 -12.63
C GLU A 113 17.63 12.90 -14.14
N ASN A 114 16.41 12.74 -14.68
CA ASN A 114 16.11 12.81 -16.13
C ASN A 114 14.92 13.75 -16.42
N PRO A 115 15.06 15.07 -16.24
CA PRO A 115 13.96 16.04 -16.39
C PRO A 115 13.43 16.19 -17.84
N GLN A 116 14.14 15.64 -18.85
CA GLN A 116 13.71 15.61 -20.24
C GLN A 116 12.62 14.56 -20.51
N VAL A 117 12.38 13.62 -19.61
CA VAL A 117 11.38 12.56 -19.79
C VAL A 117 9.98 13.17 -19.92
N LYS A 118 9.26 12.74 -20.95
CA LYS A 118 7.87 13.17 -21.24
C LYS A 118 6.89 12.00 -21.31
N THR A 119 7.39 10.79 -21.48
CA THR A 119 6.58 9.59 -21.64
C THR A 119 7.12 8.47 -20.74
N VAL A 120 6.20 7.72 -20.16
CA VAL A 120 6.51 6.47 -19.45
C VAL A 120 5.97 5.31 -20.24
N SER A 121 6.85 4.41 -20.65
CA SER A 121 6.51 3.17 -21.35
C SER A 121 6.44 2.02 -20.37
N PHE A 122 5.37 1.25 -20.42
CA PHE A 122 5.11 0.14 -19.50
C PHE A 122 5.15 -1.21 -20.20
N PHE A 123 5.91 -2.13 -19.63
CA PHE A 123 5.93 -3.55 -20.00
C PHE A 123 5.88 -4.38 -18.72
N SER A 124 4.67 -4.68 -18.20
CA SER A 124 4.54 -5.19 -16.84
C SER A 124 3.32 -6.08 -16.62
N GLN A 125 3.55 -7.13 -15.86
CA GLN A 125 2.50 -8.02 -15.34
C GLN A 125 1.78 -7.49 -14.10
N GLY A 126 2.14 -6.29 -13.60
CA GLY A 126 1.58 -5.72 -12.38
C GLY A 126 2.36 -6.03 -11.12
N GLY A 127 1.69 -6.07 -9.99
CA GLY A 127 2.30 -6.30 -8.67
C GLY A 127 1.56 -5.54 -7.55
N TYR A 128 2.28 -4.77 -6.74
CA TYR A 128 1.68 -4.03 -5.64
C TYR A 128 0.90 -2.80 -6.10
N ASP A 129 -0.42 -2.83 -5.93
CA ASP A 129 -1.33 -1.75 -6.35
C ASP A 129 -1.02 -0.40 -5.67
N HIS A 130 -0.59 -0.41 -4.41
CA HIS A 130 -0.22 0.82 -3.72
C HIS A 130 1.01 1.51 -4.32
N GLU A 131 1.97 0.77 -4.85
CA GLU A 131 3.12 1.32 -5.57
C GLU A 131 2.69 1.88 -6.93
N ALA A 132 1.83 1.15 -7.64
CA ALA A 132 1.27 1.61 -8.90
C ALA A 132 0.46 2.91 -8.76
N ARG A 133 -0.33 3.05 -7.68
CA ARG A 133 -1.05 4.30 -7.37
C ARG A 133 -0.11 5.48 -7.13
N LYS A 134 1.01 5.27 -6.41
CA LYS A 134 2.02 6.32 -6.22
C LYS A 134 2.64 6.74 -7.55
N ILE A 135 3.02 5.76 -8.38
CA ILE A 135 3.55 6.03 -9.73
C ILE A 135 2.52 6.79 -10.58
N SER A 136 1.24 6.40 -10.54
CA SER A 136 0.16 7.12 -11.21
C SER A 136 0.07 8.60 -10.79
N LEU A 137 0.21 8.87 -9.49
CA LEU A 137 0.20 10.24 -8.95
C LEU A 137 1.42 11.03 -9.42
N ILE A 138 2.63 10.45 -9.37
CA ILE A 138 3.86 11.09 -9.86
C ILE A 138 3.72 11.43 -11.36
N ILE A 139 3.22 10.50 -12.17
CA ILE A 139 2.97 10.70 -13.60
C ILE A 139 2.02 11.87 -13.83
N LYS A 140 0.93 11.92 -13.07
CA LYS A 140 -0.08 12.97 -13.15
C LYS A 140 0.46 14.34 -12.73
N GLU A 141 1.19 14.40 -11.62
CA GLU A 141 1.79 15.64 -11.09
C GLU A 141 2.86 16.22 -12.03
N ARG A 142 3.58 15.35 -12.73
CA ARG A 142 4.61 15.72 -13.71
C ARG A 142 4.07 15.89 -15.13
N GLU A 143 2.77 15.72 -15.32
CA GLU A 143 2.08 15.86 -16.61
C GLU A 143 2.65 14.96 -17.72
N LEU A 144 3.08 13.75 -17.36
CA LEU A 144 3.68 12.81 -18.29
C LEU A 144 2.63 12.06 -19.11
N ASN A 145 3.01 11.62 -20.30
CA ASN A 145 2.25 10.67 -21.11
C ASN A 145 2.59 9.24 -20.71
N THR A 146 1.71 8.31 -21.05
CA THR A 146 1.96 6.88 -20.86
C THR A 146 1.77 6.08 -22.13
N TYR A 147 2.58 5.05 -22.30
CA TYR A 147 2.56 4.19 -23.47
C TYR A 147 2.68 2.71 -23.10
N VAL A 148 1.97 1.85 -23.82
CA VAL A 148 2.08 0.39 -23.69
C VAL A 148 2.42 -0.21 -25.04
N PRO A 149 3.65 -0.75 -25.24
CA PRO A 149 4.05 -1.37 -26.49
C PRO A 149 3.46 -2.78 -26.69
N GLU A 150 3.39 -3.60 -25.61
CA GLU A 150 2.99 -5.01 -25.71
C GLU A 150 1.91 -5.38 -24.70
N TYR A 151 2.19 -5.26 -23.40
CA TYR A 151 1.19 -5.53 -22.38
C TYR A 151 1.41 -4.74 -21.10
N CYS A 152 0.31 -4.44 -20.44
CA CYS A 152 0.27 -3.85 -19.10
C CYS A 152 -0.96 -4.41 -18.38
N VAL A 153 -0.76 -5.20 -17.34
CA VAL A 153 -1.88 -5.89 -16.68
C VAL A 153 -1.90 -5.64 -15.18
N SER A 154 -3.08 -5.80 -14.56
CA SER A 154 -3.27 -5.67 -13.12
C SER A 154 -2.84 -4.29 -12.60
N ALA A 155 -2.00 -4.21 -11.56
CA ALA A 155 -1.49 -2.96 -10.99
C ALA A 155 -0.79 -2.05 -12.01
N CYS A 156 -0.23 -2.60 -13.10
CA CYS A 156 0.36 -1.80 -14.16
C CYS A 156 -0.65 -0.81 -14.76
N VAL A 157 -1.89 -1.23 -14.99
CA VAL A 157 -2.93 -0.35 -15.55
C VAL A 157 -3.26 0.77 -14.57
N THR A 158 -3.18 0.53 -13.26
CA THR A 158 -3.36 1.57 -12.23
C THR A 158 -2.30 2.67 -12.38
N ALA A 159 -1.04 2.33 -12.70
CA ALA A 159 0.00 3.33 -12.98
C ALA A 159 -0.22 4.04 -14.34
N PHE A 160 -0.57 3.27 -15.37
CA PHE A 160 -0.79 3.75 -16.73
C PHE A 160 -1.86 4.84 -16.82
N ILE A 161 -2.97 4.71 -16.08
CA ILE A 161 -4.07 5.69 -16.14
C ILE A 161 -3.72 7.06 -15.58
N GLY A 162 -2.56 7.25 -14.95
CA GLY A 162 -2.03 8.55 -14.52
C GLY A 162 -1.61 9.45 -15.67
N GLY A 163 -1.41 8.90 -16.86
CA GLY A 163 -0.94 9.64 -18.04
C GLY A 163 -1.94 10.68 -18.56
N GLN A 164 -1.42 11.83 -19.05
CA GLN A 164 -2.24 12.81 -19.76
C GLN A 164 -2.74 12.25 -21.09
N LYS A 165 -1.83 11.81 -21.95
CA LYS A 165 -2.12 10.96 -23.08
C LYS A 165 -1.78 9.52 -22.71
N ARG A 166 -2.75 8.64 -22.85
CA ARG A 166 -2.64 7.22 -22.59
C ARG A 166 -2.68 6.46 -23.89
N GLN A 167 -1.50 6.08 -24.37
CA GLN A 167 -1.32 5.49 -25.68
C GLN A 167 -1.00 4.00 -25.56
N MET A 168 -1.41 3.20 -26.51
CA MET A 168 -1.01 1.80 -26.65
C MET A 168 -0.81 1.43 -28.10
N SER A 169 0.07 0.44 -28.36
CA SER A 169 0.16 -0.19 -29.67
C SER A 169 -1.14 -0.93 -30.01
N SER A 170 -1.49 -1.02 -31.30
CA SER A 170 -2.66 -1.78 -31.77
C SER A 170 -2.57 -3.28 -31.47
N LYS A 171 -1.40 -3.79 -31.12
CA LYS A 171 -1.18 -5.19 -30.71
C LYS A 171 -1.06 -5.35 -29.19
N ALA A 172 -1.04 -4.25 -28.45
CA ALA A 172 -0.86 -4.30 -27.01
C ALA A 172 -2.10 -4.79 -26.28
N LEU A 173 -1.90 -5.34 -25.08
CA LEU A 173 -2.96 -5.87 -24.23
C LEU A 173 -2.99 -5.13 -22.90
N LEU A 174 -4.19 -4.63 -22.52
CA LEU A 174 -4.47 -4.13 -21.18
C LEU A 174 -5.36 -5.13 -20.44
N GLY A 175 -4.87 -5.66 -19.32
CA GLY A 175 -5.55 -6.69 -18.57
C GLY A 175 -5.99 -6.24 -17.17
N PHE A 176 -7.21 -6.61 -16.79
CA PHE A 176 -7.86 -6.18 -15.57
C PHE A 176 -8.36 -7.36 -14.76
N HIS A 177 -8.18 -7.30 -13.47
CA HIS A 177 -8.81 -8.19 -12.51
C HIS A 177 -8.95 -7.51 -11.14
N ARG A 178 -9.74 -8.11 -10.26
CA ARG A 178 -9.79 -7.69 -8.87
C ARG A 178 -8.45 -7.94 -8.19
N GLY A 179 -7.95 -6.97 -7.44
CA GLY A 179 -6.74 -7.15 -6.65
C GLY A 179 -6.86 -8.36 -5.71
N SER A 180 -5.77 -9.09 -5.55
CA SER A 180 -5.72 -10.19 -4.60
C SER A 180 -6.09 -9.71 -3.20
N PRO A 181 -6.87 -10.48 -2.42
CA PRO A 181 -7.13 -10.14 -1.03
C PRO A 181 -5.80 -10.07 -0.29
N SER A 182 -5.57 -8.98 0.46
CA SER A 182 -4.49 -8.98 1.44
C SER A 182 -4.77 -10.09 2.45
N LEU A 183 -3.77 -10.43 3.27
CA LEU A 183 -3.88 -11.42 4.36
C LEU A 183 -5.11 -11.26 5.27
N LYS A 184 -5.82 -10.15 5.15
CA LYS A 184 -7.09 -9.83 5.83
C LYS A 184 -8.33 -10.56 5.30
N LYS A 185 -8.24 -11.41 4.27
CA LYS A 185 -9.39 -12.18 3.73
C LYS A 185 -10.17 -13.02 4.78
N LYS A 186 -9.64 -13.15 5.99
CA LYS A 186 -10.35 -13.81 7.12
C LYS A 186 -11.44 -12.95 7.78
N PHE A 187 -11.61 -11.67 7.42
CA PHE A 187 -12.36 -10.71 8.23
C PHE A 187 -13.61 -10.07 7.60
N GLY A 188 -14.06 -10.49 6.42
CA GLY A 188 -15.46 -10.26 6.03
C GLY A 188 -15.70 -9.41 4.78
N GLU A 189 -16.99 -9.42 4.35
CA GLU A 189 -17.55 -8.74 3.17
C GLU A 189 -17.42 -7.20 3.20
N GLU A 190 -17.28 -6.61 4.38
CA GLU A 190 -17.21 -5.16 4.57
C GLU A 190 -15.91 -4.58 4.01
N GLU A 191 -14.79 -5.28 4.19
CA GLU A 191 -13.49 -4.86 3.65
C GLU A 191 -13.44 -4.93 2.11
N GLU A 192 -14.14 -5.87 1.50
CA GLU A 192 -14.22 -5.97 0.03
C GLU A 192 -15.01 -4.80 -0.57
N LYS A 193 -16.04 -4.33 0.14
CA LYS A 193 -16.81 -3.13 -0.24
C LYS A 193 -15.96 -1.86 -0.14
N ASP A 194 -15.16 -1.73 0.92
CA ASP A 194 -14.28 -0.58 1.11
C ASP A 194 -13.19 -0.52 0.04
N LYS A 195 -12.58 -1.65 -0.30
CA LYS A 195 -11.60 -1.73 -1.40
C LYS A 195 -12.21 -1.39 -2.75
N LEU A 196 -13.42 -1.87 -3.02
CA LEU A 196 -14.13 -1.52 -4.24
C LEU A 196 -14.43 -0.02 -4.29
N TYR A 197 -14.86 0.57 -3.17
CA TYR A 197 -15.13 1.99 -3.07
C TYR A 197 -13.87 2.83 -3.35
N ASP A 198 -12.75 2.49 -2.72
CA ASP A 198 -11.47 3.17 -2.93
C ASP A 198 -10.97 3.03 -4.37
N THR A 199 -11.16 1.87 -4.98
CA THR A 199 -10.81 1.64 -6.37
C THR A 199 -11.71 2.46 -7.29
N ILE A 200 -13.02 2.46 -7.08
CA ILE A 200 -13.96 3.29 -7.86
C ILE A 200 -13.59 4.77 -7.75
N LYS A 201 -13.29 5.26 -6.55
CA LYS A 201 -12.89 6.64 -6.31
C LYS A 201 -11.65 7.00 -7.11
N PHE A 202 -10.59 6.20 -7.01
CA PHE A 202 -9.33 6.42 -7.72
C PHE A 202 -9.51 6.46 -9.24
N TYR A 203 -10.22 5.48 -9.82
CA TYR A 203 -10.47 5.42 -11.26
C TYR A 203 -11.37 6.58 -11.73
N LYS A 204 -12.39 6.95 -10.95
CA LYS A 204 -13.25 8.10 -11.23
C LYS A 204 -12.49 9.44 -11.26
N GLU A 205 -11.53 9.62 -10.35
CA GLU A 205 -10.64 10.80 -10.31
C GLU A 205 -9.75 10.89 -11.56
N ASN A 206 -9.57 9.79 -12.28
CA ASN A 206 -8.90 9.70 -13.57
C ASN A 206 -9.86 9.66 -14.77
N GLY A 207 -11.14 9.98 -14.57
CA GLY A 207 -12.14 10.10 -15.63
C GLY A 207 -12.79 8.79 -16.09
N ILE A 208 -12.57 7.68 -15.38
CA ILE A 208 -13.06 6.35 -15.76
C ILE A 208 -14.38 6.04 -15.09
N ASP A 209 -15.32 5.48 -15.84
CA ASP A 209 -16.65 5.17 -15.35
C ASP A 209 -16.67 4.06 -14.29
N LYS A 210 -17.51 4.23 -13.27
CA LYS A 210 -17.65 3.30 -12.16
C LYS A 210 -18.14 1.91 -12.58
N GLU A 211 -18.93 1.81 -13.64
CA GLU A 211 -19.46 0.51 -14.09
C GLU A 211 -18.35 -0.34 -14.75
N PHE A 212 -17.39 0.31 -15.40
CA PHE A 212 -16.18 -0.36 -15.87
C PHE A 212 -15.38 -0.94 -14.69
N VAL A 213 -15.19 -0.15 -13.62
CA VAL A 213 -14.49 -0.62 -12.40
C VAL A 213 -15.21 -1.78 -11.76
N LYS A 214 -16.53 -1.70 -11.61
CA LYS A 214 -17.34 -2.80 -11.07
C LYS A 214 -17.24 -4.08 -11.93
N ARG A 215 -17.10 -3.92 -13.25
CA ARG A 215 -16.97 -5.05 -14.16
C ARG A 215 -15.66 -5.78 -13.96
N PHE A 216 -14.53 -5.09 -14.00
CA PHE A 216 -13.24 -5.75 -13.77
C PHE A 216 -13.08 -6.28 -12.34
N HIS A 217 -13.72 -5.64 -11.36
CA HIS A 217 -13.69 -6.11 -9.98
C HIS A 217 -14.43 -7.46 -9.79
N ARG A 218 -15.27 -7.88 -10.74
CA ARG A 218 -15.89 -9.20 -10.76
C ARG A 218 -14.95 -10.29 -11.27
N THR A 219 -13.91 -9.91 -12.00
CA THR A 219 -12.88 -10.85 -12.47
C THR A 219 -12.02 -11.27 -11.27
N PRO A 220 -11.97 -12.56 -10.93
CA PRO A 220 -11.19 -13.04 -9.79
C PRO A 220 -9.67 -12.83 -10.01
N PRO A 221 -8.87 -12.84 -8.93
CA PRO A 221 -7.42 -12.59 -9.03
C PRO A 221 -6.66 -13.60 -9.90
N GLU A 222 -7.21 -14.78 -10.05
CA GLU A 222 -6.62 -15.89 -10.83
C GLU A 222 -6.94 -15.79 -12.33
N GLU A 223 -7.84 -14.88 -12.70
CA GLU A 223 -8.27 -14.64 -14.08
C GLU A 223 -7.87 -13.24 -14.54
N MET A 224 -7.92 -13.01 -15.85
CA MET A 224 -7.64 -11.71 -16.45
C MET A 224 -8.69 -11.39 -17.50
N TRP A 225 -9.31 -10.23 -17.38
CA TRP A 225 -10.21 -9.70 -18.38
C TRP A 225 -9.49 -8.70 -19.27
N TYR A 226 -9.56 -8.93 -20.58
CA TYR A 226 -9.00 -8.06 -21.60
C TYR A 226 -10.17 -7.39 -22.34
N PRO A 227 -10.47 -6.10 -22.06
CA PRO A 227 -11.46 -5.34 -22.82
C PRO A 227 -11.02 -5.16 -24.28
N ARG A 228 -11.97 -5.00 -25.18
CA ARG A 228 -11.67 -4.63 -26.56
C ARG A 228 -11.20 -3.16 -26.65
N ASP A 229 -10.45 -2.84 -27.65
CA ASP A 229 -9.88 -1.50 -27.92
C ASP A 229 -10.95 -0.41 -27.93
N GLU A 230 -12.09 -0.68 -28.58
CA GLU A 230 -13.24 0.22 -28.62
C GLU A 230 -13.79 0.54 -27.20
N GLU A 231 -13.78 -0.45 -26.31
CA GLU A 231 -14.21 -0.26 -24.92
C GLU A 231 -13.17 0.54 -24.12
N LEU A 232 -11.87 0.28 -24.31
CA LEU A 232 -10.79 1.02 -23.67
C LEU A 232 -10.82 2.51 -24.05
N LEU A 233 -11.00 2.81 -25.34
CA LEU A 233 -11.14 4.17 -25.86
C LEU A 233 -12.43 4.84 -25.31
N LYS A 234 -13.56 4.16 -25.37
CA LYS A 234 -14.85 4.68 -24.88
C LYS A 234 -14.82 5.01 -23.40
N GLN A 235 -14.11 4.22 -22.61
CA GLN A 235 -14.00 4.40 -21.16
C GLN A 235 -12.90 5.39 -20.77
N GLY A 236 -12.14 5.87 -21.74
CA GLY A 236 -11.03 6.77 -21.48
C GLY A 236 -9.84 6.12 -20.78
N ILE A 237 -9.76 4.78 -20.74
CA ILE A 237 -8.57 4.07 -20.27
C ILE A 237 -7.41 4.39 -21.18
N VAL A 238 -7.64 4.29 -22.49
CA VAL A 238 -6.72 4.67 -23.57
C VAL A 238 -7.28 5.90 -24.27
N THR A 239 -6.44 6.86 -24.59
CA THR A 239 -6.82 8.07 -25.35
C THR A 239 -6.49 7.91 -26.85
N GLU A 240 -5.55 7.05 -27.19
CA GLU A 240 -5.09 6.85 -28.56
C GLU A 240 -4.47 5.46 -28.73
N ILE A 241 -4.76 4.82 -29.86
CA ILE A 241 -4.13 3.55 -30.28
C ILE A 241 -3.24 3.85 -31.46
N LEU A 242 -1.98 3.44 -31.38
CA LEU A 242 -0.99 3.67 -32.39
C LEU A 242 -0.82 2.42 -33.24
N ASP A 243 -0.91 2.59 -34.58
CA ASP A 243 -0.57 1.50 -35.51
C ASP A 243 0.93 1.28 -35.49
N ASP A 244 1.35 0.05 -35.32
CA ASP A 244 2.76 -0.33 -35.45
C ASP A 244 3.22 -0.11 -36.90
N GLN A 245 4.23 0.72 -37.07
CA GLN A 245 4.92 0.90 -38.36
C GLN A 245 5.84 -0.25 -38.67
#